data_e87e86c825a77324df847a04fa18185b
#
_entry.id   e87e86c825a77324df847a04fa18185b
#
_cell.length_a   1.000
_cell.length_b   1.000
_cell.length_c   1.000
_cell.angle_alpha   90.00
_cell.angle_beta   90.00
_cell.angle_gamma   90.00
#
_symmetry.space_group_name_H-M   'P 1'
#
loop_
_entity.id
_entity.type
_entity.pdbx_description
1 polymer ?
#
loop_
_entity_poly.entity_id
_entity_poly.type
_entity_poly.pdbx_seq_one_letter_code
_entity_poly.pdbx_strand_id
1 'polypeptide(L)'
;MVLLPYCHKTLKKAYKHAKHSFPDSDPSSWDLYARRVLKDELKQGFQSLELKLNTVPCSRGDFAFTTLTFGEWSNDLPEYDKAFLEMICETILDTRMKGHGGKQVVFPKLVYLYDWEQHGSDEHANVFEKAVECSSKCMYPDFLAINAPHGTVSETYRASNKQCVIHPMGCRAYLTPWKDPETNEYVSVGRCNIGAVSLNLPLIFKASKGNFWEELMVNLEQIRGFLKRRYDMIKHAKASTNPMAFCQGGFYKGFLKPEDEVGELTKYMTASFGISALNEFAILFTGGKDLQTPEGQKAAKDVVKFIYDAVQKFKKEDGYLYALYGTPAESLCGIQMTQYHEYCAKNNLKDEFEGRAYFTNSFHIHVSADITPFEKQDLEFELFHLIEGGHIQYVRIDNPENKLALTSTILRGMAHGFYQGVNFDAAYCEDCHQHSFNVGNTCPYCGSSNLSVISRVCGYLGYSNINGNSRMNDAKMAEINDRKSM
;
A
#
# COMPACT_ATOMS: atom_id res chain seq x y z
N MET A 1 17.25 1.75 9.55
CA MET A 1 18.67 2.24 9.43
C MET A 1 18.82 3.76 9.43
N VAL A 2 17.94 4.54 8.79
CA VAL A 2 18.07 6.03 8.72
C VAL A 2 18.12 6.70 10.10
N LEU A 3 17.44 6.17 11.12
CA LEU A 3 17.40 6.75 12.47
C LEU A 3 18.57 6.35 13.36
N LEU A 4 19.33 5.29 13.06
CA LEU A 4 20.41 4.78 13.90
C LEU A 4 21.46 5.85 14.27
N PRO A 5 21.98 6.69 13.35
CA PRO A 5 22.95 7.74 13.70
C PRO A 5 22.40 8.74 14.73
N TYR A 6 21.10 9.02 14.66
CA TYR A 6 20.43 9.91 15.61
C TYR A 6 20.26 9.24 16.98
N CYS A 7 19.90 7.95 16.99
CA CYS A 7 19.81 7.15 18.23
C CYS A 7 21.15 7.14 18.96
N HIS A 8 22.25 6.84 18.27
CA HIS A 8 23.61 6.89 18.84
C HIS A 8 23.96 8.25 19.39
N LYS A 9 23.63 9.33 18.69
CA LYS A 9 23.91 10.71 19.14
C LYS A 9 23.15 11.03 20.43
N THR A 10 21.85 10.73 20.46
CA THR A 10 20.99 10.97 21.63
C THR A 10 21.47 10.16 22.82
N LEU A 11 21.74 8.86 22.62
CA LEU A 11 22.21 7.99 23.68
C LEU A 11 23.53 8.48 24.30
N LYS A 12 24.50 8.82 23.45
CA LYS A 12 25.81 9.35 23.91
C LYS A 12 25.65 10.65 24.72
N LYS A 13 24.74 11.53 24.29
CA LYS A 13 24.44 12.80 24.99
C LYS A 13 23.77 12.51 26.34
N ALA A 14 22.76 11.64 26.36
CA ALA A 14 22.03 11.31 27.58
C ALA A 14 22.91 10.57 28.60
N TYR A 15 23.75 9.62 28.14
CA TYR A 15 24.72 8.93 28.99
C TYR A 15 25.72 9.90 29.67
N LYS A 16 26.28 10.84 28.90
CA LYS A 16 27.17 11.87 29.44
C LYS A 16 26.47 12.74 30.48
N HIS A 17 25.21 13.12 30.21
CA HIS A 17 24.41 13.88 31.15
C HIS A 17 24.15 13.10 32.45
N ALA A 18 23.75 11.83 32.36
CA ALA A 18 23.55 10.97 33.54
C ALA A 18 24.81 10.83 34.39
N LYS A 19 25.96 10.56 33.75
CA LYS A 19 27.25 10.46 34.43
C LYS A 19 27.65 11.75 35.17
N HIS A 20 27.33 12.91 34.57
CA HIS A 20 27.62 14.19 35.21
C HIS A 20 26.66 14.51 36.37
N SER A 21 25.37 14.21 36.19
CA SER A 21 24.33 14.54 37.18
C SER A 21 24.26 13.56 38.35
N PHE A 22 24.70 12.33 38.14
CA PHE A 22 24.64 11.22 39.11
C PHE A 22 25.99 10.49 39.15
N PRO A 23 27.10 11.16 39.58
CA PRO A 23 28.46 10.60 39.47
C PRO A 23 28.67 9.36 40.33
N ASP A 24 27.95 9.23 41.43
CA ASP A 24 28.04 8.11 42.38
C ASP A 24 27.23 6.88 41.95
N SER A 25 26.47 6.95 40.86
CA SER A 25 25.73 5.80 40.32
C SER A 25 26.64 4.92 39.46
N ASP A 26 26.26 3.65 39.34
CA ASP A 26 26.99 2.72 38.49
C ASP A 26 26.71 2.95 36.98
N PRO A 27 27.62 2.50 36.09
CA PRO A 27 27.48 2.67 34.65
C PRO A 27 26.21 2.08 34.05
N SER A 28 25.65 1.03 34.63
CA SER A 28 24.40 0.40 34.15
C SER A 28 23.21 1.32 34.39
N SER A 29 23.19 2.06 35.48
CA SER A 29 22.16 3.07 35.78
C SER A 29 22.22 4.23 34.77
N TRP A 30 23.42 4.65 34.35
CA TRP A 30 23.54 5.69 33.31
C TRP A 30 23.11 5.19 31.93
N ASP A 31 23.38 3.93 31.58
CA ASP A 31 22.89 3.32 30.33
C ASP A 31 21.37 3.21 30.33
N LEU A 32 20.79 2.74 31.43
CA LEU A 32 19.33 2.64 31.57
C LEU A 32 18.66 4.02 31.44
N TYR A 33 19.20 5.03 32.08
CA TYR A 33 18.73 6.41 31.93
C TYR A 33 18.80 6.87 30.46
N ALA A 34 19.93 6.63 29.80
CA ALA A 34 20.13 7.06 28.43
C ALA A 34 19.16 6.38 27.45
N ARG A 35 18.91 5.06 27.64
CA ARG A 35 17.92 4.32 26.85
C ARG A 35 16.49 4.84 27.07
N ARG A 36 16.13 5.20 28.29
CA ARG A 36 14.85 5.81 28.61
C ARG A 36 14.67 7.16 27.89
N VAL A 37 15.68 8.03 27.95
CA VAL A 37 15.67 9.31 27.24
C VAL A 37 15.51 9.10 25.73
N LEU A 38 16.23 8.12 25.16
CA LEU A 38 16.11 7.81 23.74
C LEU A 38 14.69 7.34 23.39
N LYS A 39 14.10 6.44 24.17
CA LYS A 39 12.72 5.95 23.95
C LYS A 39 11.70 7.08 24.04
N ASP A 40 11.86 8.01 24.96
CA ASP A 40 10.97 9.17 25.10
C ASP A 40 11.12 10.15 23.91
N GLU A 41 12.34 10.39 23.43
CA GLU A 41 12.56 11.22 22.22
C GLU A 41 11.97 10.58 20.96
N LEU A 42 12.13 9.27 20.77
CA LEU A 42 11.51 8.53 19.67
C LEU A 42 9.99 8.63 19.70
N LYS A 43 9.39 8.43 20.88
CA LYS A 43 7.94 8.53 21.09
C LYS A 43 7.41 9.92 20.75
N GLN A 44 8.06 10.97 21.22
CA GLN A 44 7.69 12.35 20.91
C GLN A 44 7.85 12.65 19.42
N GLY A 45 8.93 12.15 18.79
CA GLY A 45 9.19 12.29 17.36
C GLY A 45 8.09 11.66 16.52
N PHE A 46 7.69 10.42 16.80
CA PHE A 46 6.62 9.74 16.07
C PHE A 46 5.24 10.36 16.33
N GLN A 47 4.93 10.77 17.54
CA GLN A 47 3.69 11.51 17.83
C GLN A 47 3.62 12.82 17.05
N SER A 48 4.73 13.56 16.98
CA SER A 48 4.80 14.81 16.21
C SER A 48 4.67 14.57 14.71
N LEU A 49 5.26 13.48 14.19
CA LEU A 49 5.13 13.08 12.79
C LEU A 49 3.67 12.75 12.44
N GLU A 50 3.02 11.90 13.23
CA GLU A 50 1.60 11.55 13.05
C GLU A 50 0.70 12.79 13.13
N LEU A 51 0.91 13.65 14.12
CA LEU A 51 0.13 14.89 14.26
C LEU A 51 0.25 15.75 13.00
N LYS A 52 1.47 15.99 12.52
CA LYS A 52 1.69 16.81 11.33
C LYS A 52 1.05 16.22 10.07
N LEU A 53 1.19 14.91 9.86
CA LEU A 53 0.64 14.23 8.68
C LEU A 53 -0.90 14.18 8.66
N ASN A 54 -1.55 14.29 9.83
CA ASN A 54 -3.00 14.29 9.94
C ASN A 54 -3.63 15.68 10.13
N THR A 55 -2.83 16.73 10.31
CA THR A 55 -3.35 18.10 10.58
C THR A 55 -2.86 19.14 9.60
N VAL A 56 -1.73 18.92 8.94
CA VAL A 56 -1.14 19.88 8.00
C VAL A 56 -1.41 19.43 6.57
N PRO A 57 -2.35 20.07 5.85
CA PRO A 57 -2.62 19.72 4.46
C PRO A 57 -1.45 20.15 3.56
N CYS A 58 -1.26 19.43 2.46
CA CYS A 58 -0.38 19.86 1.38
C CYS A 58 -1.02 21.02 0.58
N SER A 59 -0.26 21.57 -0.38
CA SER A 59 -0.70 22.72 -1.20
C SER A 59 -2.02 22.52 -1.97
N ARG A 60 -2.46 21.28 -2.13
CA ARG A 60 -3.75 20.95 -2.78
C ARG A 60 -4.92 20.81 -1.80
N GLY A 61 -4.69 21.01 -0.50
CA GLY A 61 -5.70 20.82 0.54
C GLY A 61 -5.85 19.37 1.03
N ASP A 62 -5.16 18.41 0.41
CA ASP A 62 -5.13 17.01 0.85
C ASP A 62 -4.01 16.78 1.86
N PHE A 63 -4.10 15.68 2.62
CA PHE A 63 -2.99 15.23 3.46
C PHE A 63 -1.90 14.55 2.63
N ALA A 64 -0.66 14.60 3.12
CA ALA A 64 0.45 13.94 2.47
C ALA A 64 0.30 12.40 2.61
N PHE A 65 0.14 11.69 1.49
CA PHE A 65 0.07 10.23 1.43
C PHE A 65 1.45 9.63 1.70
N THR A 66 1.84 9.62 2.95
CA THR A 66 3.13 9.13 3.40
C THR A 66 3.01 7.68 3.86
N THR A 67 3.94 6.84 3.38
CA THR A 67 4.11 5.47 3.85
C THR A 67 5.38 5.37 4.67
N LEU A 68 5.31 4.76 5.84
CA LEU A 68 6.43 4.43 6.70
C LEU A 68 6.59 2.91 6.71
N THR A 69 7.72 2.42 6.20
CA THR A 69 8.07 1.00 6.21
C THR A 69 9.09 0.71 7.31
N PHE A 70 8.93 -0.41 8.01
CA PHE A 70 9.80 -0.84 9.11
C PHE A 70 9.69 -2.37 9.29
N GLY A 71 10.55 -2.95 10.12
CA GLY A 71 10.55 -4.39 10.44
C GLY A 71 11.66 -5.18 9.75
N GLU A 72 12.35 -4.62 8.75
CA GLU A 72 13.51 -5.25 8.12
C GLU A 72 14.81 -4.66 8.72
N TRP A 73 15.73 -5.55 9.05
CA TRP A 73 17.10 -5.20 9.44
C TRP A 73 18.10 -6.27 8.99
N SER A 74 19.28 -5.82 8.60
CA SER A 74 20.34 -6.72 8.16
C SER A 74 20.87 -7.57 9.29
N ASN A 75 21.09 -8.87 9.02
CA ASN A 75 21.75 -9.77 9.95
C ASN A 75 23.20 -9.37 10.30
N ASP A 76 23.83 -8.57 9.44
CA ASP A 76 25.20 -8.07 9.62
C ASP A 76 25.30 -6.90 10.60
N LEU A 77 24.17 -6.38 11.11
CA LEU A 77 24.18 -5.32 12.09
C LEU A 77 24.66 -5.82 13.46
N PRO A 78 25.43 -5.00 14.20
CA PRO A 78 25.75 -5.29 15.61
C PRO A 78 24.47 -5.48 16.43
N GLU A 79 24.49 -6.40 17.40
CA GLU A 79 23.34 -6.67 18.30
C GLU A 79 22.80 -5.40 18.98
N TYR A 80 23.70 -4.50 19.30
CA TYR A 80 23.35 -3.21 19.87
C TYR A 80 22.47 -2.35 18.94
N ASP A 81 22.74 -2.37 17.63
CA ASP A 81 21.95 -1.65 16.62
C ASP A 81 20.63 -2.36 16.34
N LYS A 82 20.59 -3.69 16.36
CA LYS A 82 19.36 -4.46 16.27
C LYS A 82 18.40 -4.10 17.41
N ALA A 83 18.90 -4.02 18.65
CA ALA A 83 18.09 -3.58 19.80
C ALA A 83 17.50 -2.17 19.64
N PHE A 84 18.18 -1.26 18.94
CA PHE A 84 17.60 0.05 18.62
C PHE A 84 16.53 -0.03 17.55
N LEU A 85 16.71 -0.88 16.53
CA LEU A 85 15.68 -1.08 15.49
C LEU A 85 14.42 -1.67 16.10
N GLU A 86 14.55 -2.64 17.01
CA GLU A 86 13.42 -3.17 17.78
C GLU A 86 12.72 -2.07 18.58
N MET A 87 13.46 -1.26 19.34
CA MET A 87 12.92 -0.13 20.10
C MET A 87 12.20 0.87 19.19
N ILE A 88 12.72 1.16 17.99
CA ILE A 88 12.09 2.02 17.00
C ILE A 88 10.78 1.39 16.53
N CYS A 89 10.77 0.12 16.14
CA CYS A 89 9.57 -0.61 15.69
C CYS A 89 8.49 -0.62 16.78
N GLU A 90 8.85 -0.99 18.00
CA GLU A 90 7.92 -0.97 19.14
C GLU A 90 7.35 0.43 19.40
N THR A 91 8.20 1.47 19.32
CA THR A 91 7.75 2.85 19.55
C THR A 91 6.79 3.34 18.49
N ILE A 92 7.01 2.97 17.21
CA ILE A 92 6.07 3.25 16.11
C ILE A 92 4.71 2.60 16.42
N LEU A 93 4.70 1.33 16.77
CA LEU A 93 3.48 0.55 17.04
C LEU A 93 2.73 1.08 18.27
N ASP A 94 3.44 1.35 19.37
CA ASP A 94 2.86 1.91 20.59
C ASP A 94 2.23 3.30 20.33
N THR A 95 2.91 4.13 19.55
CA THR A 95 2.42 5.46 19.19
C THR A 95 1.14 5.36 18.37
N ARG A 96 1.11 4.48 17.37
CA ARG A 96 -0.06 4.23 16.54
C ARG A 96 -1.25 3.71 17.36
N MET A 97 -1.04 2.72 18.24
CA MET A 97 -2.11 2.18 19.09
C MET A 97 -2.66 3.21 20.08
N LYS A 98 -1.83 4.14 20.53
CA LYS A 98 -2.26 5.22 21.43
C LYS A 98 -3.11 6.25 20.69
N GLY A 99 -2.84 6.54 19.44
CA GLY A 99 -3.50 7.57 18.64
C GLY A 99 -3.34 8.99 19.23
N HIS A 100 -4.20 9.91 18.78
CA HIS A 100 -4.27 11.29 19.25
C HIS A 100 -5.54 11.51 20.07
N GLY A 101 -5.38 11.76 21.36
CA GLY A 101 -6.53 11.92 22.29
C GLY A 101 -7.40 10.65 22.36
N GLY A 102 -6.82 9.48 22.22
CA GLY A 102 -7.51 8.19 22.16
C GLY A 102 -8.12 7.85 20.80
N LYS A 103 -8.14 8.76 19.83
CA LYS A 103 -8.66 8.50 18.48
C LYS A 103 -7.58 7.92 17.57
N GLN A 104 -7.99 6.99 16.72
CA GLN A 104 -7.10 6.45 15.70
C GLN A 104 -6.72 7.53 14.67
N VAL A 105 -5.53 7.36 14.08
CA VAL A 105 -5.00 8.26 13.04
C VAL A 105 -4.84 7.49 11.73
N VAL A 106 -4.97 8.21 10.61
CA VAL A 106 -4.95 7.63 9.26
C VAL A 106 -3.53 7.59 8.69
N PHE A 107 -2.74 8.65 8.90
CA PHE A 107 -1.38 8.79 8.36
C PHE A 107 -0.32 8.86 9.47
N PRO A 108 0.93 8.40 9.16
CA PRO A 108 1.36 7.72 7.93
C PRO A 108 0.75 6.33 7.79
N LYS A 109 0.62 5.83 6.56
CA LYS A 109 0.39 4.43 6.32
C LYS A 109 1.58 3.65 6.87
N LEU A 110 1.33 2.62 7.67
CA LEU A 110 2.37 1.76 8.22
C LEU A 110 2.45 0.46 7.44
N VAL A 111 3.66 0.03 7.11
CA VAL A 111 3.92 -1.25 6.45
C VAL A 111 5.04 -1.98 7.18
N TYR A 112 4.72 -3.18 7.66
CA TYR A 112 5.67 -4.09 8.29
C TYR A 112 6.31 -4.98 7.23
N LEU A 113 7.63 -4.93 7.13
CA LEU A 113 8.42 -5.75 6.20
C LEU A 113 8.71 -7.09 6.87
N TYR A 114 8.18 -8.17 6.30
CA TYR A 114 8.28 -9.50 6.86
C TYR A 114 9.27 -10.36 6.09
N ASP A 115 10.33 -10.78 6.75
CA ASP A 115 11.31 -11.77 6.27
C ASP A 115 11.22 -13.02 7.15
N TRP A 116 10.93 -14.18 6.57
CA TRP A 116 10.84 -15.45 7.30
C TRP A 116 12.10 -15.83 8.06
N GLU A 117 13.28 -15.51 7.53
CA GLU A 117 14.55 -15.82 8.18
C GLU A 117 14.79 -14.97 9.41
N GLN A 118 14.21 -13.76 9.47
CA GLN A 118 14.34 -12.85 10.61
C GLN A 118 13.18 -13.01 11.61
N HIS A 119 11.95 -13.04 11.12
CA HIS A 119 10.75 -12.99 11.96
C HIS A 119 10.20 -14.38 12.32
N GLY A 120 10.63 -15.41 11.62
CA GLY A 120 10.33 -16.80 11.99
C GLY A 120 11.18 -17.33 13.16
N SER A 121 12.18 -16.54 13.63
CA SER A 121 12.96 -16.86 14.81
C SER A 121 12.32 -16.30 16.08
N ASP A 122 12.51 -16.94 17.22
CA ASP A 122 11.97 -16.49 18.52
C ASP A 122 12.50 -15.10 18.93
N GLU A 123 13.67 -14.70 18.44
CA GLU A 123 14.31 -13.41 18.77
C GLU A 123 13.48 -12.19 18.33
N HIS A 124 12.74 -12.30 17.23
CA HIS A 124 11.97 -11.18 16.66
C HIS A 124 10.45 -11.39 16.73
N ALA A 125 10.01 -12.49 17.32
CA ALA A 125 8.59 -12.83 17.49
C ALA A 125 7.81 -11.72 18.21
N ASN A 126 8.39 -11.09 19.23
CA ASN A 126 7.76 -10.04 20.03
C ASN A 126 7.37 -8.80 19.18
N VAL A 127 8.24 -8.36 18.26
CA VAL A 127 7.95 -7.20 17.42
C VAL A 127 6.86 -7.53 16.39
N PHE A 128 6.88 -8.74 15.84
CA PHE A 128 5.85 -9.19 14.91
C PHE A 128 4.49 -9.36 15.63
N GLU A 129 4.45 -9.99 16.80
CA GLU A 129 3.22 -10.11 17.59
C GLU A 129 2.63 -8.75 17.93
N LYS A 130 3.47 -7.78 18.28
CA LYS A 130 3.05 -6.39 18.52
C LYS A 130 2.54 -5.71 17.24
N ALA A 131 3.13 -6.00 16.08
CA ALA A 131 2.64 -5.52 14.81
C ALA A 131 1.24 -6.08 14.48
N VAL A 132 1.01 -7.37 14.74
CA VAL A 132 -0.31 -8.01 14.62
C VAL A 132 -1.30 -7.38 15.60
N GLU A 133 -0.91 -7.16 16.86
CA GLU A 133 -1.76 -6.46 17.84
C GLU A 133 -2.14 -5.06 17.39
N CYS A 134 -1.19 -4.30 16.86
CA CYS A 134 -1.46 -2.96 16.33
C CYS A 134 -2.42 -3.04 15.13
N SER A 135 -2.21 -3.98 14.22
CA SER A 135 -3.09 -4.19 13.06
C SER A 135 -4.51 -4.58 13.48
N SER A 136 -4.68 -5.38 14.54
CA SER A 136 -5.99 -5.75 15.07
C SER A 136 -6.78 -4.57 15.66
N LYS A 137 -6.10 -3.51 16.07
CA LYS A 137 -6.71 -2.31 16.66
C LYS A 137 -6.87 -1.17 15.66
N CYS A 138 -5.90 -1.01 14.76
CA CYS A 138 -5.76 0.18 13.92
C CYS A 138 -5.80 -0.12 12.41
N MET A 139 -6.00 -1.36 11.98
CA MET A 139 -5.86 -1.83 10.59
C MET A 139 -4.46 -1.56 9.98
N TYR A 140 -3.52 -1.11 10.77
CA TYR A 140 -2.11 -0.92 10.44
C TYR A 140 -1.23 -1.53 11.51
N PRO A 141 -0.03 -2.02 11.12
CA PRO A 141 0.56 -1.99 9.79
C PRO A 141 -0.11 -2.98 8.82
N ASP A 142 0.00 -2.70 7.51
CA ASP A 142 -0.07 -3.72 6.48
C ASP A 142 1.23 -4.54 6.49
N PHE A 143 1.22 -5.75 5.93
CA PHE A 143 2.37 -6.65 5.95
C PHE A 143 2.86 -6.91 4.53
N LEU A 144 4.16 -6.74 4.29
CA LEU A 144 4.80 -7.04 3.01
C LEU A 144 5.82 -8.16 3.17
N ALA A 145 5.60 -9.26 2.49
CA ALA A 145 6.57 -10.35 2.41
C ALA A 145 7.75 -9.94 1.52
N ILE A 146 8.94 -9.77 2.12
CA ILE A 146 10.15 -9.37 1.38
C ILE A 146 11.04 -10.55 1.02
N ASN A 147 10.88 -11.71 1.67
CA ASN A 147 11.63 -12.92 1.43
C ASN A 147 10.71 -14.16 1.41
N ALA A 148 9.86 -14.25 0.40
CA ALA A 148 8.97 -15.37 0.17
C ALA A 148 9.39 -16.15 -1.09
N PRO A 149 8.88 -17.38 -1.31
CA PRO A 149 9.18 -18.16 -2.52
C PRO A 149 8.80 -17.45 -3.83
N HIS A 150 7.78 -16.60 -3.80
CA HIS A 150 7.16 -15.98 -4.97
C HIS A 150 7.15 -14.45 -4.89
N GLY A 151 7.02 -13.80 -6.04
CA GLY A 151 6.76 -12.37 -6.18
C GLY A 151 7.99 -11.52 -6.47
N THR A 152 7.78 -10.50 -7.28
CA THR A 152 8.82 -9.57 -7.76
C THR A 152 9.59 -8.89 -6.63
N VAL A 153 8.92 -8.56 -5.52
CA VAL A 153 9.56 -7.97 -4.33
C VAL A 153 10.59 -8.94 -3.75
N SER A 154 10.18 -10.18 -3.46
CA SER A 154 11.04 -11.21 -2.88
C SER A 154 12.15 -11.65 -3.84
N GLU A 155 11.86 -11.76 -5.13
CA GLU A 155 12.87 -12.08 -6.15
C GLU A 155 13.94 -10.99 -6.23
N THR A 156 13.55 -9.72 -6.24
CA THR A 156 14.50 -8.60 -6.26
C THR A 156 15.34 -8.55 -4.99
N TYR A 157 14.72 -8.79 -3.83
CA TYR A 157 15.41 -8.84 -2.54
C TYR A 157 16.49 -9.93 -2.53
N ARG A 158 16.16 -11.16 -2.93
CA ARG A 158 17.14 -12.26 -3.07
C ARG A 158 18.21 -11.97 -4.12
N ALA A 159 17.81 -11.48 -5.30
CA ALA A 159 18.73 -11.17 -6.40
C ALA A 159 19.69 -10.01 -6.10
N SER A 160 19.36 -9.16 -5.15
CA SER A 160 20.21 -8.08 -4.64
C SER A 160 21.05 -8.46 -3.43
N ASN A 161 21.12 -9.76 -3.10
CA ASN A 161 21.75 -10.25 -1.88
C ASN A 161 21.18 -9.57 -0.61
N LYS A 162 19.85 -9.43 -0.55
CA LYS A 162 19.08 -8.84 0.56
C LYS A 162 19.37 -7.34 0.83
N GLN A 163 19.86 -6.61 -0.19
CA GLN A 163 20.19 -5.20 -0.04
C GLN A 163 19.13 -4.25 -0.60
N CYS A 164 18.27 -4.71 -1.53
CA CYS A 164 17.25 -3.88 -2.17
C CYS A 164 15.84 -4.38 -1.86
N VAL A 165 15.09 -3.61 -1.12
CA VAL A 165 13.66 -3.83 -0.89
C VAL A 165 12.85 -2.90 -1.80
N ILE A 166 11.89 -3.47 -2.52
CA ILE A 166 10.87 -2.68 -3.23
C ILE A 166 9.78 -2.33 -2.23
N HIS A 167 9.73 -1.05 -1.84
CA HIS A 167 8.73 -0.54 -0.91
C HIS A 167 7.43 -0.17 -1.63
N PRO A 168 6.25 -0.42 -1.04
CA PRO A 168 5.01 0.12 -1.56
C PRO A 168 4.96 1.63 -1.38
N MET A 169 4.54 2.34 -2.43
CA MET A 169 4.39 3.80 -2.42
C MET A 169 2.91 4.17 -2.33
N GLY A 170 2.59 5.15 -1.47
CA GLY A 170 1.23 5.62 -1.28
C GLY A 170 0.27 4.47 -0.94
N CYS A 171 -0.63 4.12 -1.87
CA CYS A 171 -1.62 3.05 -1.65
C CYS A 171 -1.00 1.65 -1.80
N ARG A 172 -0.45 1.34 -2.97
CA ARG A 172 0.02 -0.01 -3.32
C ARG A 172 1.00 -0.07 -4.50
N ALA A 173 1.45 1.06 -5.05
CA ALA A 173 2.32 1.09 -6.22
C ALA A 173 3.73 0.60 -5.88
N TYR A 174 4.29 -0.23 -6.76
CA TYR A 174 5.69 -0.63 -6.72
C TYR A 174 6.47 0.05 -7.85
N LEU A 175 7.75 0.23 -7.62
CA LEU A 175 8.70 0.56 -8.67
C LEU A 175 9.07 -0.71 -9.44
N THR A 176 9.18 -0.59 -10.75
CA THR A 176 9.77 -1.65 -11.57
C THR A 176 11.20 -1.93 -11.09
N PRO A 177 11.59 -3.21 -10.87
CA PRO A 177 12.97 -3.57 -10.57
C PRO A 177 13.90 -3.00 -11.63
N TRP A 178 14.96 -2.35 -11.20
CA TRP A 178 15.94 -1.76 -12.09
C TRP A 178 17.35 -1.87 -11.49
N LYS A 179 18.29 -2.28 -12.34
CA LYS A 179 19.72 -2.29 -12.02
C LYS A 179 20.39 -1.10 -12.69
N ASP A 180 21.21 -0.37 -11.93
CA ASP A 180 22.08 0.64 -12.51
C ASP A 180 23.15 -0.07 -13.37
N PRO A 181 23.27 0.24 -14.67
CA PRO A 181 24.25 -0.39 -15.55
C PRO A 181 25.70 -0.06 -15.19
N GLU A 182 25.96 1.02 -14.45
CA GLU A 182 27.29 1.42 -14.02
C GLU A 182 27.76 0.63 -12.79
N THR A 183 26.87 0.44 -11.81
CA THR A 183 27.20 -0.25 -10.55
C THR A 183 26.77 -1.72 -10.55
N ASN A 184 25.89 -2.12 -11.46
CA ASN A 184 25.24 -3.44 -11.50
C ASN A 184 24.40 -3.76 -10.23
N GLU A 185 24.02 -2.73 -9.46
CA GLU A 185 23.23 -2.86 -8.25
C GLU A 185 21.75 -2.52 -8.49
N TYR A 186 20.86 -3.18 -7.77
CA TYR A 186 19.45 -2.80 -7.77
C TYR A 186 19.24 -1.49 -7.02
N VAL A 187 18.45 -0.59 -7.59
CA VAL A 187 18.13 0.72 -7.02
C VAL A 187 16.62 0.84 -6.83
N SER A 188 16.17 1.00 -5.58
CA SER A 188 14.78 1.28 -5.22
C SER A 188 14.60 2.65 -4.58
N VAL A 189 15.64 3.20 -3.97
CA VAL A 189 15.61 4.48 -3.23
C VAL A 189 15.77 5.67 -4.17
N GLY A 190 15.04 6.75 -3.89
CA GLY A 190 15.11 7.98 -4.67
C GLY A 190 14.51 7.89 -6.07
N ARG A 191 13.70 6.90 -6.37
CA ARG A 191 12.97 6.73 -7.63
C ARG A 191 11.49 7.05 -7.44
N CYS A 192 10.75 7.27 -8.52
CA CYS A 192 9.32 7.55 -8.46
C CYS A 192 8.52 6.82 -9.53
N ASN A 193 7.20 6.77 -9.32
CA ASN A 193 6.22 6.41 -10.32
C ASN A 193 5.56 7.70 -10.84
N ILE A 194 5.56 7.92 -12.15
CA ILE A 194 4.99 9.12 -12.79
C ILE A 194 3.50 9.00 -13.07
N GLY A 195 2.88 7.94 -12.59
CA GLY A 195 1.44 7.71 -12.62
C GLY A 195 1.00 6.54 -13.48
N ALA A 196 -0.28 6.24 -13.39
CA ALA A 196 -0.94 5.16 -14.10
C ALA A 196 -2.02 5.68 -15.06
N VAL A 197 -2.28 4.91 -16.11
CA VAL A 197 -3.49 5.03 -16.96
C VAL A 197 -4.17 3.66 -16.93
N SER A 198 -5.46 3.64 -16.55
CA SER A 198 -6.17 2.39 -16.26
C SER A 198 -7.17 2.03 -17.36
N LEU A 199 -7.17 0.75 -17.73
CA LEU A 199 -8.13 0.14 -18.64
C LEU A 199 -9.51 -0.01 -17.96
N ASN A 200 -10.57 0.26 -18.68
CA ASN A 200 -11.94 -0.14 -18.34
C ASN A 200 -12.25 -1.45 -19.08
N LEU A 201 -11.80 -2.59 -18.55
CA LEU A 201 -11.89 -3.89 -19.23
C LEU A 201 -13.33 -4.29 -19.62
N PRO A 202 -14.36 -4.12 -18.76
CA PRO A 202 -15.73 -4.38 -19.13
C PRO A 202 -16.21 -3.54 -20.33
N LEU A 203 -15.88 -2.26 -20.35
CA LEU A 203 -16.25 -1.36 -21.46
C LEU A 203 -15.53 -1.74 -22.75
N ILE A 204 -14.23 -2.03 -22.69
CA ILE A 204 -13.46 -2.49 -23.87
C ILE A 204 -14.06 -3.77 -24.43
N PHE A 205 -14.40 -4.73 -23.57
CA PHE A 205 -15.07 -5.96 -24.00
C PHE A 205 -16.39 -5.67 -24.71
N LYS A 206 -17.22 -4.82 -24.13
CA LYS A 206 -18.54 -4.46 -24.67
C LYS A 206 -18.43 -3.72 -25.99
N ALA A 207 -17.43 -2.85 -26.14
CA ALA A 207 -17.18 -2.06 -27.32
C ALA A 207 -16.57 -2.87 -28.49
N SER A 208 -15.89 -3.96 -28.20
CA SER A 208 -15.09 -4.74 -29.15
C SER A 208 -15.91 -5.48 -30.22
N LYS A 209 -17.22 -5.64 -30.04
CA LYS A 209 -18.12 -6.34 -30.96
C LYS A 209 -17.62 -7.74 -31.40
N GLY A 210 -16.96 -8.46 -30.49
CA GLY A 210 -16.39 -9.80 -30.72
C GLY A 210 -14.88 -9.84 -31.00
N ASN A 211 -14.24 -8.69 -31.29
CA ASN A 211 -12.79 -8.61 -31.56
C ASN A 211 -12.02 -8.08 -30.32
N PHE A 212 -12.27 -8.67 -29.14
CA PHE A 212 -11.78 -8.16 -27.88
C PHE A 212 -10.26 -8.00 -27.82
N TRP A 213 -9.49 -8.99 -28.26
CA TRP A 213 -8.03 -8.97 -28.15
C TRP A 213 -7.38 -7.87 -29.01
N GLU A 214 -7.94 -7.62 -30.19
CA GLU A 214 -7.50 -6.53 -31.07
C GLU A 214 -7.84 -5.17 -30.46
N GLU A 215 -9.06 -5.00 -29.97
CA GLU A 215 -9.48 -3.76 -29.29
C GLU A 215 -8.67 -3.49 -28.03
N LEU A 216 -8.38 -4.53 -27.24
CA LEU A 216 -7.51 -4.41 -26.07
C LEU A 216 -6.10 -3.95 -26.46
N MET A 217 -5.53 -4.51 -27.53
CA MET A 217 -4.21 -4.08 -27.99
C MET A 217 -4.22 -2.61 -28.46
N VAL A 218 -5.25 -2.16 -29.17
CA VAL A 218 -5.42 -0.74 -29.57
C VAL A 218 -5.44 0.16 -28.34
N ASN A 219 -6.18 -0.21 -27.29
CA ASN A 219 -6.23 0.55 -26.04
C ASN A 219 -4.88 0.56 -25.31
N LEU A 220 -4.14 -0.55 -25.31
CA LEU A 220 -2.80 -0.63 -24.73
C LEU A 220 -1.82 0.29 -25.47
N GLU A 221 -1.84 0.33 -26.80
CA GLU A 221 -1.01 1.27 -27.60
C GLU A 221 -1.40 2.74 -27.35
N GLN A 222 -2.68 3.04 -27.13
CA GLN A 222 -3.09 4.39 -26.74
C GLN A 222 -2.54 4.78 -25.37
N ILE A 223 -2.61 3.88 -24.37
CA ILE A 223 -2.01 4.10 -23.05
C ILE A 223 -0.50 4.30 -23.18
N ARG A 224 0.18 3.47 -23.96
CA ARG A 224 1.60 3.61 -24.28
C ARG A 224 1.89 5.02 -24.81
N GLY A 225 1.10 5.51 -25.77
CA GLY A 225 1.23 6.86 -26.31
C GLY A 225 1.05 7.96 -25.26
N PHE A 226 0.08 7.83 -24.34
CA PHE A 226 -0.10 8.77 -23.23
C PHE A 226 1.07 8.76 -22.25
N LEU A 227 1.58 7.59 -21.89
CA LEU A 227 2.70 7.46 -20.99
C LEU A 227 4.00 8.02 -21.59
N LYS A 228 4.25 7.79 -22.89
CA LYS A 228 5.38 8.40 -23.63
C LYS A 228 5.32 9.93 -23.61
N ARG A 229 4.14 10.51 -23.86
CA ARG A 229 3.96 11.97 -23.75
C ARG A 229 4.25 12.48 -22.34
N ARG A 230 3.88 11.72 -21.29
CA ARG A 230 4.17 12.08 -19.91
C ARG A 230 5.68 12.04 -19.61
N TYR A 231 6.39 11.04 -20.11
CA TYR A 231 7.85 11.00 -20.03
C TYR A 231 8.48 12.20 -20.74
N ASP A 232 8.01 12.52 -21.93
CA ASP A 232 8.50 13.64 -22.73
C ASP A 232 8.27 15.00 -22.02
N MET A 233 7.07 15.22 -21.48
CA MET A 233 6.78 16.43 -20.70
C MET A 233 7.68 16.58 -19.48
N ILE A 234 7.97 15.48 -18.76
CA ILE A 234 8.86 15.51 -17.60
C ILE A 234 10.30 15.70 -18.03
N LYS A 235 10.72 15.09 -19.13
CA LYS A 235 12.07 15.21 -19.69
C LYS A 235 12.46 16.66 -19.94
N HIS A 236 11.55 17.46 -20.48
CA HIS A 236 11.74 18.88 -20.80
C HIS A 236 11.37 19.83 -19.65
N ALA A 237 10.92 19.31 -18.50
CA ALA A 237 10.69 20.14 -17.33
C ALA A 237 12.02 20.63 -16.74
N LYS A 238 12.05 21.86 -16.19
CA LYS A 238 13.22 22.38 -15.50
C LYS A 238 13.38 21.69 -14.13
N ALA A 239 14.64 21.43 -13.74
CA ALA A 239 14.95 20.83 -12.44
C ALA A 239 14.44 21.68 -11.26
N SER A 240 14.32 23.00 -11.46
CA SER A 240 13.74 23.94 -10.50
C SER A 240 12.25 23.70 -10.20
N THR A 241 11.54 22.89 -10.98
CA THR A 241 10.14 22.50 -10.67
C THR A 241 10.03 21.66 -9.41
N ASN A 242 11.07 20.90 -9.08
CA ASN A 242 11.19 20.17 -7.81
C ASN A 242 12.67 20.15 -7.36
N PRO A 243 13.17 21.23 -6.76
CA PRO A 243 14.58 21.35 -6.39
C PRO A 243 15.04 20.26 -5.42
N MET A 244 14.19 19.86 -4.47
CA MET A 244 14.55 18.80 -3.51
C MET A 244 14.81 17.47 -4.21
N ALA A 245 14.00 17.12 -5.20
CA ALA A 245 14.17 15.89 -5.97
C ALA A 245 15.35 15.99 -6.94
N PHE A 246 15.41 17.03 -7.76
CA PHE A 246 16.29 17.06 -8.93
C PHE A 246 17.59 17.83 -8.74
N CYS A 247 17.67 18.73 -7.73
CA CYS A 247 18.89 19.53 -7.50
C CYS A 247 19.61 19.15 -6.19
N GLN A 248 18.93 18.58 -5.21
CA GLN A 248 19.46 18.33 -3.86
C GLN A 248 19.60 16.84 -3.51
N GLY A 249 19.54 15.96 -4.49
CA GLY A 249 19.75 14.52 -4.32
C GLY A 249 18.57 13.74 -3.73
N GLY A 250 17.37 14.30 -3.69
CA GLY A 250 16.18 13.58 -3.28
C GLY A 250 15.77 12.51 -4.29
N PHE A 251 16.00 12.75 -5.59
CA PHE A 251 15.88 11.77 -6.65
C PHE A 251 17.24 11.11 -6.95
N TYR A 252 17.22 9.84 -7.35
CA TYR A 252 18.44 9.10 -7.70
C TYR A 252 19.23 9.84 -8.81
N LYS A 253 20.51 10.14 -8.57
CA LYS A 253 21.35 11.01 -9.42
C LYS A 253 20.80 12.44 -9.62
N GLY A 254 19.89 12.91 -8.77
CA GLY A 254 19.23 14.22 -8.84
C GLY A 254 20.06 15.36 -8.29
N PHE A 255 21.18 15.68 -8.95
CA PHE A 255 22.10 16.82 -8.62
C PHE A 255 22.24 17.77 -9.79
N LEU A 256 21.11 18.07 -10.47
CA LEU A 256 21.06 19.00 -11.59
C LEU A 256 21.09 20.45 -11.11
N LYS A 257 21.49 21.38 -12.00
CA LYS A 257 21.29 22.80 -11.77
C LYS A 257 19.81 23.15 -11.95
N PRO A 258 19.29 24.22 -11.28
CA PRO A 258 17.88 24.58 -11.37
C PRO A 258 17.38 24.85 -12.81
N GLU A 259 18.25 25.38 -13.68
CA GLU A 259 18.00 25.69 -15.06
C GLU A 259 18.07 24.50 -16.04
N ASP A 260 18.69 23.40 -15.62
CA ASP A 260 18.81 22.19 -16.44
C ASP A 260 17.43 21.54 -16.63
N GLU A 261 17.25 20.81 -17.73
CA GLU A 261 16.11 19.92 -17.92
C GLU A 261 16.28 18.64 -17.10
N VAL A 262 15.18 18.03 -16.64
CA VAL A 262 15.18 16.72 -15.95
C VAL A 262 15.86 15.66 -16.81
N GLY A 263 15.62 15.71 -18.12
CA GLY A 263 16.38 14.98 -19.14
C GLY A 263 16.43 13.47 -18.91
N GLU A 264 17.66 12.94 -18.84
CA GLU A 264 17.93 11.52 -18.71
C GLU A 264 17.50 10.90 -17.36
N LEU A 265 17.20 11.72 -16.34
CA LEU A 265 16.66 11.18 -15.08
C LEU A 265 15.31 10.47 -15.26
N THR A 266 14.60 10.76 -16.34
CA THR A 266 13.32 10.08 -16.67
C THR A 266 13.48 8.57 -16.85
N LYS A 267 14.64 8.07 -17.22
CA LYS A 267 14.91 6.62 -17.35
C LYS A 267 14.83 5.83 -16.05
N TYR A 268 14.91 6.51 -14.90
CA TYR A 268 14.78 5.90 -13.57
C TYR A 268 13.33 5.90 -13.05
N MET A 269 12.40 6.52 -13.76
CA MET A 269 11.00 6.65 -13.38
C MET A 269 10.18 5.47 -13.90
N THR A 270 9.20 5.03 -13.12
CA THR A 270 8.24 4.00 -13.52
C THR A 270 6.93 4.65 -14.01
N ALA A 271 6.33 4.12 -15.07
CA ALA A 271 4.97 4.44 -15.50
C ALA A 271 4.13 3.17 -15.57
N SER A 272 2.84 3.26 -15.23
CA SER A 272 2.03 2.08 -15.00
C SER A 272 0.83 1.97 -15.94
N PHE A 273 0.63 0.77 -16.48
CA PHE A 273 -0.58 0.32 -17.14
C PHE A 273 -1.51 -0.26 -16.08
N GLY A 274 -2.62 0.41 -15.79
CA GLY A 274 -3.53 0.02 -14.73
C GLY A 274 -4.62 -0.93 -15.20
N ILE A 275 -5.02 -1.85 -14.34
CA ILE A 275 -6.21 -2.68 -14.54
C ILE A 275 -7.20 -2.50 -13.39
N SER A 276 -8.48 -2.60 -13.71
CA SER A 276 -9.60 -2.57 -12.76
C SER A 276 -10.74 -3.44 -13.29
N ALA A 277 -11.71 -3.75 -12.45
CA ALA A 277 -12.92 -4.47 -12.83
C ALA A 277 -12.68 -5.85 -13.47
N LEU A 278 -11.66 -6.57 -13.00
CA LEU A 278 -11.31 -7.87 -13.55
C LEU A 278 -12.42 -8.92 -13.29
N ASN A 279 -13.12 -8.80 -12.18
CA ASN A 279 -14.25 -9.66 -11.85
C ASN A 279 -15.41 -9.50 -12.85
N GLU A 280 -15.78 -8.26 -13.16
CA GLU A 280 -16.84 -7.96 -14.12
C GLU A 280 -16.43 -8.28 -15.56
N PHE A 281 -15.18 -8.12 -15.90
CA PHE A 281 -14.64 -8.59 -17.17
C PHE A 281 -14.81 -10.11 -17.29
N ALA A 282 -14.46 -10.88 -16.27
CA ALA A 282 -14.61 -12.33 -16.27
C ALA A 282 -16.08 -12.74 -16.46
N ILE A 283 -17.02 -12.09 -15.77
CA ILE A 283 -18.47 -12.32 -15.93
C ILE A 283 -18.90 -12.11 -17.37
N LEU A 284 -18.50 -11.01 -18.01
CA LEU A 284 -18.86 -10.69 -19.40
C LEU A 284 -18.24 -11.68 -20.38
N PHE A 285 -16.94 -11.96 -20.22
CA PHE A 285 -16.18 -12.79 -21.15
C PHE A 285 -16.65 -14.25 -21.16
N THR A 286 -17.07 -14.77 -19.99
CA THR A 286 -17.50 -16.16 -19.81
C THR A 286 -19.03 -16.34 -19.93
N GLY A 287 -19.77 -15.25 -20.04
CA GLY A 287 -21.23 -15.30 -20.04
C GLY A 287 -21.87 -15.60 -18.67
N GLY A 288 -21.24 -15.15 -17.58
CA GLY A 288 -21.83 -15.17 -16.24
C GLY A 288 -20.98 -15.80 -15.13
N LYS A 289 -19.73 -16.22 -15.41
CA LYS A 289 -18.83 -16.82 -14.42
C LYS A 289 -17.86 -15.79 -13.88
N ASP A 290 -17.88 -15.57 -12.57
CA ASP A 290 -17.00 -14.62 -11.87
C ASP A 290 -15.66 -15.25 -11.45
N LEU A 291 -14.84 -14.48 -10.72
CA LEU A 291 -13.53 -14.92 -10.24
C LEU A 291 -13.56 -16.02 -9.18
N GLN A 292 -14.72 -16.41 -8.67
CA GLN A 292 -14.84 -17.56 -7.76
C GLN A 292 -14.90 -18.89 -8.54
N THR A 293 -15.06 -18.85 -9.86
CA THR A 293 -15.16 -20.03 -10.72
C THR A 293 -13.87 -20.30 -11.49
N PRO A 294 -13.55 -21.56 -11.82
CA PRO A 294 -12.39 -21.91 -12.64
C PRO A 294 -12.38 -21.21 -14.00
N GLU A 295 -13.53 -21.06 -14.65
CA GLU A 295 -13.68 -20.40 -15.94
C GLU A 295 -13.41 -18.89 -15.83
N GLY A 296 -13.94 -18.24 -14.78
CA GLY A 296 -13.67 -16.83 -14.51
C GLY A 296 -12.20 -16.58 -14.18
N GLN A 297 -11.58 -17.45 -13.37
CA GLN A 297 -10.15 -17.42 -13.07
C GLN A 297 -9.31 -17.56 -14.35
N LYS A 298 -9.68 -18.49 -15.22
CA LYS A 298 -8.96 -18.66 -16.50
C LYS A 298 -9.07 -17.42 -17.36
N ALA A 299 -10.27 -16.86 -17.55
CA ALA A 299 -10.46 -15.64 -18.33
C ALA A 299 -9.66 -14.46 -17.79
N ALA A 300 -9.62 -14.28 -16.47
CA ALA A 300 -8.84 -13.25 -15.79
C ALA A 300 -7.34 -13.43 -16.00
N LYS A 301 -6.82 -14.65 -15.84
CA LYS A 301 -5.40 -14.95 -16.08
C LYS A 301 -5.00 -14.70 -17.53
N ASP A 302 -5.81 -15.14 -18.48
CA ASP A 302 -5.55 -14.98 -19.92
C ASP A 302 -5.44 -13.48 -20.28
N VAL A 303 -6.35 -12.63 -19.80
CA VAL A 303 -6.30 -11.18 -20.08
C VAL A 303 -5.14 -10.48 -19.36
N VAL A 304 -4.89 -10.81 -18.09
CA VAL A 304 -3.77 -10.22 -17.34
C VAL A 304 -2.44 -10.61 -17.98
N LYS A 305 -2.29 -11.87 -18.37
CA LYS A 305 -1.09 -12.33 -19.08
C LYS A 305 -0.90 -11.63 -20.42
N PHE A 306 -1.96 -11.47 -21.21
CA PHE A 306 -1.90 -10.73 -22.48
C PHE A 306 -1.42 -9.28 -22.27
N ILE A 307 -1.96 -8.59 -21.27
CA ILE A 307 -1.56 -7.21 -20.92
C ILE A 307 -0.10 -7.20 -20.45
N TYR A 308 0.28 -8.14 -19.58
CA TYR A 308 1.65 -8.27 -19.09
C TYR A 308 2.64 -8.44 -20.24
N ASP A 309 2.39 -9.39 -21.14
CA ASP A 309 3.26 -9.66 -22.29
C ASP A 309 3.39 -8.42 -23.20
N ALA A 310 2.30 -7.68 -23.45
CA ALA A 310 2.32 -6.43 -24.20
C ALA A 310 3.16 -5.34 -23.47
N VAL A 311 2.98 -5.18 -22.15
CA VAL A 311 3.75 -4.21 -21.35
C VAL A 311 5.25 -4.54 -21.35
N GLN A 312 5.61 -5.81 -21.23
CA GLN A 312 7.03 -6.24 -21.32
C GLN A 312 7.63 -5.95 -22.72
N LYS A 313 6.84 -6.17 -23.78
CA LYS A 313 7.25 -5.79 -25.15
C LYS A 313 7.49 -4.28 -25.25
N PHE A 314 6.56 -3.46 -24.79
CA PHE A 314 6.68 -2.00 -24.82
C PHE A 314 7.87 -1.49 -24.01
N LYS A 315 8.10 -2.08 -22.83
CA LYS A 315 9.27 -1.79 -21.98
C LYS A 315 10.58 -2.02 -22.73
N LYS A 316 10.68 -3.14 -23.47
CA LYS A 316 11.85 -3.47 -24.27
C LYS A 316 12.03 -2.55 -25.48
N GLU A 317 10.95 -2.20 -26.16
CA GLU A 317 10.98 -1.37 -27.36
C GLU A 317 11.28 0.11 -27.05
N ASP A 318 10.68 0.66 -25.98
CA ASP A 318 10.80 2.07 -25.64
C ASP A 318 11.95 2.39 -24.69
N GLY A 319 12.48 1.39 -23.97
CA GLY A 319 13.52 1.57 -22.96
C GLY A 319 13.02 2.26 -21.66
N TYR A 320 11.69 2.40 -21.48
CA TYR A 320 11.08 2.93 -20.27
C TYR A 320 10.69 1.83 -19.28
N LEU A 321 10.61 2.20 -17.99
CA LEU A 321 10.29 1.26 -16.92
C LEU A 321 8.77 1.15 -16.75
N TYR A 322 8.11 0.51 -17.70
CA TYR A 322 6.68 0.22 -17.61
C TYR A 322 6.39 -0.91 -16.62
N ALA A 323 5.21 -0.87 -16.02
CA ALA A 323 4.73 -1.93 -15.13
C ALA A 323 3.22 -2.12 -15.25
N LEU A 324 2.74 -3.35 -15.09
CA LEU A 324 1.32 -3.66 -14.94
C LEU A 324 0.89 -3.42 -13.48
N TYR A 325 -0.17 -2.63 -13.28
CA TYR A 325 -0.57 -2.11 -11.98
C TYR A 325 -2.02 -2.46 -11.64
N GLY A 326 -2.22 -3.05 -10.47
CA GLY A 326 -3.55 -3.23 -9.90
C GLY A 326 -4.09 -1.90 -9.37
N THR A 327 -4.81 -1.15 -10.20
CA THR A 327 -5.23 0.22 -9.90
C THR A 327 -5.98 0.31 -8.58
N PRO A 328 -5.57 1.22 -7.65
CA PRO A 328 -6.34 1.51 -6.44
C PRO A 328 -7.56 2.36 -6.79
N ALA A 329 -8.56 1.71 -7.38
CA ALA A 329 -9.73 2.41 -7.89
C ALA A 329 -10.64 2.86 -6.75
N GLU A 330 -10.56 4.13 -6.41
CA GLU A 330 -11.41 4.79 -5.40
C GLU A 330 -12.71 5.29 -6.07
N SER A 331 -12.66 6.51 -6.63
CA SER A 331 -13.74 7.04 -7.47
C SER A 331 -13.78 6.36 -8.84
N LEU A 332 -12.67 5.83 -9.32
CA LEU A 332 -12.57 5.25 -10.65
C LEU A 332 -13.50 4.02 -10.82
N CYS A 333 -13.74 3.22 -9.79
CA CYS A 333 -14.71 2.11 -9.85
C CYS A 333 -16.12 2.60 -10.24
N GLY A 334 -16.57 3.71 -9.65
CA GLY A 334 -17.85 4.33 -9.99
C GLY A 334 -17.83 5.00 -11.36
N ILE A 335 -16.76 5.75 -11.68
CA ILE A 335 -16.61 6.41 -12.98
C ILE A 335 -16.64 5.38 -14.13
N GLN A 336 -15.90 4.29 -14.00
CA GLN A 336 -15.86 3.24 -15.02
C GLN A 336 -17.21 2.52 -15.16
N MET A 337 -17.95 2.32 -14.06
CA MET A 337 -19.31 1.78 -14.10
C MET A 337 -20.25 2.74 -14.84
N THR A 338 -20.22 4.03 -14.52
CA THR A 338 -21.01 5.05 -15.21
C THR A 338 -20.72 5.05 -16.71
N GLN A 339 -19.45 5.03 -17.10
CA GLN A 339 -19.05 4.95 -18.53
C GLN A 339 -19.63 3.70 -19.22
N TYR A 340 -19.66 2.57 -18.53
CA TYR A 340 -20.24 1.32 -19.05
C TYR A 340 -21.75 1.43 -19.24
N HIS A 341 -22.49 1.94 -18.26
CA HIS A 341 -23.94 2.18 -18.33
C HIS A 341 -24.30 3.13 -19.47
N GLU A 342 -23.60 4.27 -19.55
CA GLU A 342 -23.81 5.27 -20.63
C GLU A 342 -23.54 4.68 -22.01
N TYR A 343 -22.49 3.87 -22.15
CA TYR A 343 -22.17 3.20 -23.40
C TYR A 343 -23.27 2.21 -23.81
N CYS A 344 -23.74 1.38 -22.89
CA CYS A 344 -24.83 0.44 -23.13
C CYS A 344 -26.11 1.16 -23.54
N ALA A 345 -26.51 2.20 -22.82
CA ALA A 345 -27.70 2.99 -23.11
C ALA A 345 -27.63 3.67 -24.51
N LYS A 346 -26.47 4.32 -24.78
CA LYS A 346 -26.25 5.02 -26.09
C LYS A 346 -26.30 4.08 -27.30
N ASN A 347 -25.90 2.82 -27.13
CA ASN A 347 -25.79 1.84 -28.20
C ASN A 347 -26.94 0.83 -28.21
N ASN A 348 -27.96 1.00 -27.36
CA ASN A 348 -29.07 0.04 -27.16
C ASN A 348 -28.57 -1.39 -26.89
N LEU A 349 -27.53 -1.52 -26.09
CA LEU A 349 -26.97 -2.80 -25.66
C LEU A 349 -27.53 -3.19 -24.30
N LYS A 350 -27.60 -4.49 -24.05
CA LYS A 350 -27.93 -5.00 -22.71
C LYS A 350 -26.87 -4.52 -21.71
N ASP A 351 -27.33 -4.04 -20.57
CA ASP A 351 -26.50 -3.71 -19.43
C ASP A 351 -26.53 -4.85 -18.42
N GLU A 352 -25.46 -5.62 -18.31
CA GLU A 352 -25.38 -6.77 -17.42
C GLU A 352 -25.24 -6.38 -15.94
N PHE A 353 -24.94 -5.10 -15.68
CA PHE A 353 -24.70 -4.57 -14.34
C PHE A 353 -25.68 -3.46 -13.96
N GLU A 354 -26.86 -3.44 -14.61
CA GLU A 354 -27.92 -2.45 -14.33
C GLU A 354 -28.18 -2.33 -12.81
N GLY A 355 -28.21 -1.10 -12.30
CA GLY A 355 -28.43 -0.79 -10.89
C GLY A 355 -27.19 -0.90 -9.99
N ARG A 356 -26.06 -1.35 -10.49
CA ARG A 356 -24.80 -1.33 -9.71
C ARG A 356 -24.12 0.04 -9.77
N ALA A 357 -23.62 0.49 -8.64
CA ALA A 357 -22.96 1.80 -8.51
C ALA A 357 -21.44 1.75 -8.81
N TYR A 358 -20.81 0.59 -8.76
CA TYR A 358 -19.37 0.45 -8.86
C TYR A 358 -18.94 -0.88 -9.49
N PHE A 359 -17.75 -0.89 -10.08
CA PHE A 359 -17.01 -2.09 -10.44
C PHE A 359 -16.11 -2.55 -9.31
N THR A 360 -15.81 -3.83 -9.25
CA THR A 360 -14.86 -4.41 -8.28
C THR A 360 -13.47 -3.82 -8.49
N ASN A 361 -12.81 -3.48 -7.38
CA ASN A 361 -11.48 -2.86 -7.40
C ASN A 361 -10.42 -3.83 -7.91
N SER A 362 -9.62 -3.41 -8.91
CA SER A 362 -8.45 -4.12 -9.40
C SER A 362 -8.75 -5.56 -9.84
N PHE A 363 -8.07 -6.55 -9.26
CA PHE A 363 -8.17 -7.99 -9.54
C PHE A 363 -8.91 -8.75 -8.44
N HIS A 364 -9.52 -8.05 -7.50
CA HIS A 364 -10.11 -8.68 -6.32
C HIS A 364 -11.37 -9.48 -6.63
N ILE A 365 -11.62 -10.48 -5.81
CA ILE A 365 -12.94 -11.10 -5.69
C ILE A 365 -13.93 -10.03 -5.20
N HIS A 366 -15.16 -10.08 -5.69
CA HIS A 366 -16.19 -9.09 -5.30
C HIS A 366 -16.37 -9.03 -3.78
N VAL A 367 -16.52 -7.83 -3.24
CA VAL A 367 -16.54 -7.60 -1.78
C VAL A 367 -17.70 -8.26 -1.04
N SER A 368 -18.77 -8.64 -1.75
CA SER A 368 -19.92 -9.36 -1.21
C SER A 368 -19.80 -10.89 -1.29
N ALA A 369 -18.67 -11.42 -1.78
CA ALA A 369 -18.47 -12.86 -1.87
C ALA A 369 -18.47 -13.50 -0.47
N ASP A 370 -19.12 -14.65 -0.39
CA ASP A 370 -19.22 -15.45 0.85
C ASP A 370 -18.14 -16.53 0.84
N ILE A 371 -16.93 -16.13 1.16
CA ILE A 371 -15.72 -16.97 1.15
C ILE A 371 -14.87 -16.69 2.38
N THR A 372 -14.07 -17.66 2.78
CA THR A 372 -13.11 -17.50 3.88
C THR A 372 -11.90 -16.65 3.46
N PRO A 373 -11.16 -16.05 4.42
CA PRO A 373 -9.91 -15.37 4.13
C PRO A 373 -8.91 -16.24 3.35
N PHE A 374 -8.86 -17.54 3.65
CA PHE A 374 -7.94 -18.47 3.02
C PHE A 374 -8.33 -18.77 1.57
N GLU A 375 -9.61 -19.01 1.31
CA GLU A 375 -10.13 -19.18 -0.06
C GLU A 375 -9.87 -17.93 -0.90
N LYS A 376 -10.07 -16.74 -0.32
CA LYS A 376 -9.75 -15.48 -1.01
C LYS A 376 -8.27 -15.38 -1.36
N GLN A 377 -7.38 -15.75 -0.44
CA GLN A 377 -5.94 -15.78 -0.70
C GLN A 377 -5.59 -16.74 -1.83
N ASP A 378 -6.20 -17.93 -1.88
CA ASP A 378 -5.97 -18.91 -2.95
C ASP A 378 -6.47 -18.42 -4.31
N LEU A 379 -7.67 -17.87 -4.37
CA LEU A 379 -8.26 -17.34 -5.61
C LEU A 379 -7.48 -16.13 -6.17
N GLU A 380 -6.90 -15.31 -5.32
CA GLU A 380 -6.15 -14.12 -5.74
C GLU A 380 -4.65 -14.38 -5.99
N PHE A 381 -4.12 -15.55 -5.60
CA PHE A 381 -2.68 -15.85 -5.60
C PHE A 381 -2.00 -15.66 -6.96
N GLU A 382 -2.51 -16.31 -8.00
CA GLU A 382 -1.86 -16.23 -9.32
C GLU A 382 -2.00 -14.86 -9.96
N LEU A 383 -3.16 -14.21 -9.82
CA LEU A 383 -3.40 -12.87 -10.32
C LEU A 383 -2.51 -11.85 -9.61
N PHE A 384 -2.31 -12.03 -8.30
CA PHE A 384 -1.43 -11.20 -7.49
C PHE A 384 -0.01 -11.17 -8.07
N HIS A 385 0.57 -12.32 -8.41
CA HIS A 385 1.94 -12.41 -8.87
C HIS A 385 2.17 -11.99 -10.33
N LEU A 386 1.11 -11.95 -11.16
CA LEU A 386 1.19 -11.42 -12.52
C LEU A 386 1.23 -9.88 -12.57
N ILE A 387 0.83 -9.19 -11.50
CA ILE A 387 0.70 -7.73 -11.44
C ILE A 387 1.90 -7.13 -10.73
N GLU A 388 3.03 -6.97 -11.44
CA GLU A 388 4.33 -6.59 -10.87
C GLU A 388 4.45 -5.11 -10.45
N GLY A 389 3.60 -4.22 -10.98
CA GLY A 389 3.67 -2.77 -10.76
C GLY A 389 3.02 -2.29 -9.47
N GLY A 390 2.52 -3.20 -8.66
CA GLY A 390 1.94 -2.92 -7.35
C GLY A 390 0.48 -3.32 -7.23
N HIS A 391 0.20 -3.89 -6.10
CA HIS A 391 -1.11 -4.41 -5.69
C HIS A 391 -1.09 -4.65 -4.19
N ILE A 392 -2.23 -4.93 -3.60
CA ILE A 392 -2.36 -5.32 -2.19
C ILE A 392 -3.51 -6.32 -2.09
N GLN A 393 -3.31 -7.38 -1.33
CA GLN A 393 -4.34 -8.34 -0.99
C GLN A 393 -5.06 -7.87 0.29
N TYR A 394 -6.39 -7.94 0.32
CA TYR A 394 -7.17 -7.57 1.50
C TYR A 394 -7.93 -8.76 2.03
N VAL A 395 -7.92 -8.91 3.35
CA VAL A 395 -8.83 -9.79 4.07
C VAL A 395 -9.69 -8.97 5.01
N ARG A 396 -11.02 -9.11 4.91
CA ARG A 396 -11.95 -8.48 5.83
C ARG A 396 -12.20 -9.45 6.99
N ILE A 397 -11.97 -8.98 8.19
CA ILE A 397 -12.07 -9.76 9.43
C ILE A 397 -13.30 -9.30 10.19
N ASP A 398 -14.13 -10.25 10.59
CA ASP A 398 -15.31 -9.97 11.41
C ASP A 398 -14.94 -9.59 12.84
N ASN A 399 -14.10 -10.40 13.46
CA ASN A 399 -13.61 -10.16 14.82
C ASN A 399 -12.10 -9.93 14.84
N PRO A 400 -11.63 -8.66 14.76
CA PRO A 400 -10.21 -8.35 14.79
C PRO A 400 -9.53 -8.66 16.13
N GLU A 401 -10.29 -8.88 17.22
CA GLU A 401 -9.73 -9.26 18.52
C GLU A 401 -9.30 -10.73 18.58
N ASN A 402 -9.74 -11.56 17.65
CA ASN A 402 -9.24 -12.93 17.51
C ASN A 402 -7.82 -12.94 16.92
N LYS A 403 -6.84 -12.66 17.79
CA LYS A 403 -5.43 -12.56 17.39
C LYS A 403 -4.89 -13.82 16.74
N LEU A 404 -5.35 -15.01 17.15
CA LEU A 404 -4.88 -16.28 16.57
C LEU A 404 -5.30 -16.41 15.10
N ALA A 405 -6.57 -16.16 14.81
CA ALA A 405 -7.09 -16.19 13.44
C ALA A 405 -6.40 -15.12 12.56
N LEU A 406 -6.21 -13.92 13.11
CA LEU A 406 -5.53 -12.82 12.42
C LEU A 406 -4.08 -13.17 12.13
N THR A 407 -3.33 -13.68 13.12
CA THR A 407 -1.93 -14.11 12.94
C THR A 407 -1.82 -15.19 11.87
N SER A 408 -2.67 -16.22 11.92
CA SER A 408 -2.68 -17.30 10.94
C SER A 408 -2.94 -16.79 9.51
N THR A 409 -3.88 -15.86 9.36
CA THR A 409 -4.20 -15.22 8.08
C THR A 409 -3.04 -14.40 7.54
N ILE A 410 -2.37 -13.61 8.40
CA ILE A 410 -1.21 -12.81 8.02
C ILE A 410 -0.04 -13.72 7.63
N LEU A 411 0.33 -14.70 8.46
CA LEU A 411 1.44 -15.61 8.19
C LEU A 411 1.24 -16.39 6.89
N ARG A 412 0.00 -16.83 6.61
CA ARG A 412 -0.30 -17.46 5.33
C ARG A 412 -0.10 -16.51 4.15
N GLY A 413 -0.53 -15.25 4.27
CA GLY A 413 -0.28 -14.22 3.26
C GLY A 413 1.21 -13.96 3.05
N MET A 414 2.00 -13.96 4.12
CA MET A 414 3.46 -13.81 4.04
C MET A 414 4.11 -15.00 3.35
N ALA A 415 3.65 -16.23 3.61
CA ALA A 415 4.11 -17.44 2.92
C ALA A 415 3.78 -17.41 1.41
N HIS A 416 2.65 -16.82 1.03
CA HIS A 416 2.27 -16.60 -0.36
C HIS A 416 3.02 -15.43 -1.04
N GLY A 417 3.85 -14.68 -0.34
CA GLY A 417 4.57 -13.53 -0.90
C GLY A 417 3.70 -12.30 -1.09
N PHE A 418 2.62 -12.16 -0.33
CA PHE A 418 1.71 -11.05 -0.47
C PHE A 418 2.22 -9.75 0.17
N TYR A 419 1.73 -8.65 -0.37
CA TYR A 419 1.50 -7.42 0.35
C TYR A 419 0.06 -7.45 0.82
N GLN A 420 -0.16 -7.59 2.12
CA GLN A 420 -1.47 -7.87 2.70
C GLN A 420 -1.91 -6.80 3.68
N GLY A 421 -3.17 -6.38 3.56
CA GLY A 421 -3.84 -5.50 4.49
C GLY A 421 -5.02 -6.18 5.18
N VAL A 422 -5.17 -5.94 6.49
CA VAL A 422 -6.36 -6.32 7.26
C VAL A 422 -7.42 -5.24 7.08
N ASN A 423 -8.67 -5.64 6.97
CA ASN A 423 -9.80 -4.74 6.78
C ASN A 423 -10.93 -5.04 7.77
N PHE A 424 -11.42 -4.02 8.42
CA PHE A 424 -12.63 -3.95 9.23
C PHE A 424 -13.05 -2.48 9.36
N ASP A 425 -14.15 -2.17 10.01
CA ASP A 425 -14.53 -0.79 10.29
C ASP A 425 -14.24 -0.49 11.77
N ALA A 426 -13.39 0.52 12.01
CA ALA A 426 -13.02 0.94 13.35
C ALA A 426 -13.81 2.20 13.71
N ALA A 427 -14.67 2.09 14.72
CA ALA A 427 -15.52 3.18 15.19
C ALA A 427 -15.05 3.72 16.55
N TYR A 428 -15.11 5.04 16.69
CA TYR A 428 -14.91 5.75 17.93
C TYR A 428 -16.19 6.55 18.25
N CYS A 429 -16.74 6.37 19.45
CA CYS A 429 -17.89 7.13 19.91
C CYS A 429 -17.42 8.44 20.53
N GLU A 430 -17.92 9.57 20.01
CA GLU A 430 -17.56 10.90 20.49
C GLU A 430 -18.19 11.23 21.86
N ASP A 431 -19.26 10.50 22.26
CA ASP A 431 -19.97 10.76 23.50
C ASP A 431 -19.45 9.93 24.67
N CYS A 432 -19.24 8.61 24.49
CA CYS A 432 -18.76 7.77 25.59
C CYS A 432 -17.27 7.40 25.47
N HIS A 433 -16.58 7.84 24.40
CA HIS A 433 -15.17 7.64 24.14
C HIS A 433 -14.73 6.16 24.03
N GLN A 434 -15.67 5.25 23.73
CA GLN A 434 -15.37 3.84 23.53
C GLN A 434 -15.07 3.52 22.06
N HIS A 435 -14.17 2.57 21.85
CA HIS A 435 -13.89 1.97 20.54
C HIS A 435 -14.76 0.76 20.31
N SER A 436 -15.14 0.53 19.07
CA SER A 436 -15.86 -0.66 18.62
C SER A 436 -15.49 -0.99 17.17
N PHE A 437 -15.80 -2.22 16.74
CA PHE A 437 -15.45 -2.71 15.41
C PHE A 437 -16.67 -3.23 14.67
N ASN A 438 -16.70 -3.00 13.36
CA ASN A 438 -17.75 -3.48 12.46
C ASN A 438 -19.18 -3.15 12.96
N VAL A 439 -19.35 -1.96 13.56
CA VAL A 439 -20.64 -1.49 14.06
C VAL A 439 -21.39 -0.73 12.97
N GLY A 440 -22.71 -0.75 13.05
CA GLY A 440 -23.58 0.04 12.18
C GLY A 440 -23.54 1.54 12.54
N ASN A 441 -24.71 2.19 12.58
CA ASN A 441 -24.83 3.63 12.77
C ASN A 441 -24.90 4.06 14.23
N THR A 442 -24.81 3.14 15.19
CA THR A 442 -24.95 3.43 16.62
C THR A 442 -23.89 2.75 17.47
N CYS A 443 -23.47 3.44 18.53
CA CYS A 443 -22.51 2.92 19.49
C CYS A 443 -23.13 1.75 20.29
N PRO A 444 -22.48 0.58 20.36
CA PRO A 444 -23.01 -0.59 21.09
C PRO A 444 -23.01 -0.39 22.61
N TYR A 445 -22.28 0.61 23.15
CA TYR A 445 -22.15 0.86 24.57
C TYR A 445 -23.15 1.89 25.11
N CYS A 446 -23.43 2.97 24.35
CA CYS A 446 -24.29 4.04 24.81
C CYS A 446 -25.48 4.39 23.89
N GLY A 447 -25.58 3.71 22.74
CA GLY A 447 -26.64 3.93 21.76
C GLY A 447 -26.53 5.22 20.93
N SER A 448 -25.46 6.00 21.12
CA SER A 448 -25.27 7.27 20.39
C SER A 448 -24.96 7.01 18.91
N SER A 449 -25.46 7.88 18.03
CA SER A 449 -25.12 7.94 16.60
C SER A 449 -23.92 8.85 16.29
N ASN A 450 -23.36 9.51 17.33
CA ASN A 450 -22.21 10.40 17.18
C ASN A 450 -20.91 9.60 17.06
N LEU A 451 -20.72 8.95 15.90
CA LEU A 451 -19.60 8.08 15.62
C LEU A 451 -18.64 8.69 14.59
N SER A 452 -17.34 8.51 14.85
CA SER A 452 -16.28 8.64 13.85
C SER A 452 -15.86 7.23 13.42
N VAL A 453 -16.06 6.89 12.14
CA VAL A 453 -15.73 5.55 11.60
C VAL A 453 -14.62 5.66 10.57
N ILE A 454 -13.58 4.87 10.76
CA ILE A 454 -12.48 4.70 9.81
C ILE A 454 -12.68 3.37 9.09
N SER A 455 -12.67 3.42 7.77
CA SER A 455 -12.73 2.26 6.89
C SER A 455 -11.55 2.27 5.91
N ARG A 456 -11.23 1.11 5.35
CA ARG A 456 -10.24 1.04 4.29
C ARG A 456 -10.83 1.54 2.98
N VAL A 457 -10.24 2.61 2.43
CA VAL A 457 -10.67 3.17 1.12
C VAL A 457 -10.17 2.28 -0.03
N CYS A 458 -8.87 2.05 -0.03
CA CYS A 458 -8.19 1.10 -0.91
C CYS A 458 -6.87 0.66 -0.24
N GLY A 459 -5.71 1.11 -0.66
CA GLY A 459 -4.43 0.87 0.02
C GLY A 459 -4.19 1.73 1.26
N TYR A 460 -5.12 2.59 1.64
CA TYR A 460 -5.04 3.45 2.82
C TYR A 460 -6.40 3.54 3.53
N LEU A 461 -6.39 4.12 4.72
CA LEU A 461 -7.55 4.32 5.56
C LEU A 461 -8.14 5.71 5.37
N GLY A 462 -9.45 5.85 5.57
CA GLY A 462 -10.15 7.11 5.53
C GLY A 462 -11.42 7.10 6.37
N TYR A 463 -11.93 8.27 6.70
CA TYR A 463 -13.20 8.38 7.43
C TYR A 463 -14.38 8.11 6.51
N SER A 464 -15.09 7.00 6.76
CA SER A 464 -16.35 6.66 6.10
C SER A 464 -17.54 7.36 6.75
N ASN A 465 -17.43 7.69 8.05
CA ASN A 465 -18.42 8.47 8.78
C ASN A 465 -17.75 9.42 9.76
N ILE A 466 -18.22 10.68 9.80
CA ILE A 466 -17.97 11.64 10.85
C ILE A 466 -19.30 12.33 11.16
N ASN A 467 -19.94 11.96 12.28
CA ASN A 467 -21.23 12.52 12.71
C ASN A 467 -22.30 12.48 11.60
N GLY A 468 -22.43 11.34 10.92
CA GLY A 468 -23.41 11.16 9.84
C GLY A 468 -22.96 11.66 8.46
N ASN A 469 -21.78 12.25 8.34
CA ASN A 469 -21.23 12.73 7.06
C ASN A 469 -20.09 11.82 6.58
N SER A 470 -20.01 11.61 5.27
CA SER A 470 -18.90 10.90 4.63
C SER A 470 -18.11 11.82 3.72
N ARG A 471 -16.79 11.61 3.65
CA ARG A 471 -15.91 12.21 2.63
C ARG A 471 -15.71 11.31 1.41
N MET A 472 -16.28 10.11 1.43
CA MET A 472 -16.21 9.17 0.34
C MET A 472 -17.34 9.43 -0.67
N ASN A 473 -17.07 9.17 -1.95
CA ASN A 473 -18.11 9.25 -2.97
C ASN A 473 -19.12 8.11 -2.84
N ASP A 474 -20.30 8.26 -3.48
CA ASP A 474 -21.42 7.33 -3.37
C ASP A 474 -21.04 5.90 -3.81
N ALA A 475 -20.27 5.76 -4.88
CA ALA A 475 -19.82 4.46 -5.36
C ALA A 475 -18.94 3.73 -4.34
N LYS A 476 -18.04 4.47 -3.66
CA LYS A 476 -17.19 3.90 -2.59
C LYS A 476 -18.01 3.57 -1.34
N MET A 477 -19.00 4.38 -1.00
CA MET A 477 -19.91 4.08 0.11
C MET A 477 -20.76 2.84 -0.19
N ALA A 478 -21.26 2.68 -1.44
CA ALA A 478 -21.95 1.47 -1.87
C ALA A 478 -21.04 0.23 -1.72
N GLU A 479 -19.79 0.30 -2.18
CA GLU A 479 -18.81 -0.79 -2.00
C GLU A 479 -18.59 -1.14 -0.52
N ILE A 480 -18.45 -0.13 0.37
CA ILE A 480 -18.24 -0.35 1.80
C ILE A 480 -19.45 -1.06 2.41
N ASN A 481 -20.66 -0.65 2.05
CA ASN A 481 -21.89 -1.23 2.55
C ASN A 481 -22.12 -2.68 2.08
N ASP A 482 -21.61 -3.03 0.89
CA ASP A 482 -21.69 -4.38 0.32
C ASP A 482 -20.65 -5.35 0.88
N ARG A 483 -19.67 -4.86 1.64
CA ARG A 483 -18.57 -5.69 2.17
C ARG A 483 -19.09 -6.74 3.15
N LYS A 484 -18.81 -7.99 2.86
CA LYS A 484 -18.98 -9.07 3.82
C LYS A 484 -17.71 -9.31 4.62
N SER A 485 -17.87 -9.54 5.91
CA SER A 485 -16.79 -10.04 6.77
C SER A 485 -16.59 -11.53 6.55
N MET A 486 -15.37 -12.00 6.74
CA MET A 486 -14.90 -13.35 6.48
C MET A 486 -14.45 -14.01 7.77
#